data_9bc3ef3879d3118a5d6a8b47bf6339ed
#
_entry.id   9bc3ef3879d3118a5d6a8b47bf6339ed
#
_cell.length_a   1.000
_cell.length_b   1.000
_cell.length_c   1.000
_cell.angle_alpha   90.00
_cell.angle_beta   90.00
_cell.angle_gamma   90.00
#
_symmetry.space_group_name_H-M   'P 1'
#
loop_
_entity.id
_entity.type
_entity.pdbx_description
1 polymer ?
#
loop_
_entity_poly.entity_id
_entity_poly.type
_entity_poly.pdbx_seq_one_letter_code
_entity_poly.pdbx_strand_id
1 'polypeptide(L)'
;MALGSQEISLWELKNYPLICLGRETMTFQFYNQLLLSYGLELSPDTEVATTDQILPLVRHELGLAFVPKAMARESIMEREIVQIPLKEEIPKRDICMVLDNQHPLSAAARQLKNMILQAVEKEKGE
;
A
#
# COMPACT_ATOMS: atom_id res chain seq x y z
N MET A 1 -3.46 2.66 -23.20
CA MET A 1 -3.73 1.22 -23.10
C MET A 1 -4.62 0.94 -21.89
N ALA A 2 -5.76 0.30 -22.10
CA ALA A 2 -6.80 0.22 -21.07
C ALA A 2 -6.64 -1.02 -20.16
N LEU A 3 -5.49 -1.11 -19.44
CA LEU A 3 -5.30 -2.18 -18.44
C LEU A 3 -6.36 -2.12 -17.33
N GLY A 4 -6.89 -0.94 -17.03
CA GLY A 4 -7.89 -0.77 -15.97
C GLY A 4 -9.25 -1.40 -16.25
N SER A 5 -9.50 -1.86 -17.46
CA SER A 5 -10.79 -2.49 -17.82
C SER A 5 -10.76 -4.03 -17.76
N GLN A 6 -9.59 -4.63 -17.57
CA GLN A 6 -9.44 -6.09 -17.52
C GLN A 6 -8.84 -6.50 -16.18
N GLU A 7 -9.40 -7.55 -15.61
CA GLU A 7 -8.83 -8.21 -14.45
C GLU A 7 -7.59 -9.00 -14.85
N ILE A 8 -6.47 -8.77 -14.19
CA ILE A 8 -5.22 -9.45 -14.46
C ILE A 8 -4.77 -10.30 -13.28
N SER A 9 -3.95 -11.32 -13.55
CA SER A 9 -3.33 -12.12 -12.52
C SER A 9 -2.03 -11.48 -12.03
N LEU A 10 -1.64 -11.74 -10.77
CA LEU A 10 -0.32 -11.35 -10.25
C LEU A 10 0.82 -11.86 -11.13
N TRP A 11 0.65 -13.01 -11.79
CA TRP A 11 1.64 -13.57 -12.71
C TRP A 11 1.91 -12.67 -13.92
N GLU A 12 0.92 -11.90 -14.33
CA GLU A 12 1.05 -10.98 -15.47
C GLU A 12 1.84 -9.72 -15.13
N LEU A 13 2.01 -9.42 -13.83
CA LEU A 13 2.78 -8.24 -13.39
C LEU A 13 4.24 -8.27 -13.86
N LYS A 14 4.81 -9.47 -14.04
CA LYS A 14 6.18 -9.63 -14.55
C LYS A 14 6.38 -9.05 -15.96
N ASN A 15 5.29 -8.82 -16.69
CA ASN A 15 5.32 -8.28 -18.05
C ASN A 15 5.32 -6.74 -18.08
N TYR A 16 5.26 -6.09 -16.92
CA TYR A 16 5.17 -4.64 -16.80
C TYR A 16 6.25 -4.11 -15.86
N PRO A 17 6.76 -2.89 -16.10
CA PRO A 17 7.66 -2.26 -15.14
C PRO A 17 6.96 -2.06 -13.80
N LEU A 18 7.65 -2.35 -12.72
CA LEU A 18 7.14 -2.19 -11.36
C LEU A 18 7.90 -1.10 -10.62
N ILE A 19 7.17 -0.26 -9.92
CA ILE A 19 7.68 0.82 -9.07
C ILE A 19 7.43 0.42 -7.62
N CYS A 20 8.49 0.33 -6.82
CA CYS A 20 8.41 -0.12 -5.44
C CYS A 20 9.20 0.79 -4.51
N LEU A 21 8.91 0.69 -3.23
CA LEU A 21 9.81 1.20 -2.18
C LEU A 21 11.03 0.31 -2.06
N GLY A 22 12.07 0.80 -1.35
CA GLY A 22 13.30 0.04 -1.14
C GLY A 22 13.06 -1.30 -0.43
N ARG A 23 13.94 -2.25 -0.71
CA ARG A 23 13.84 -3.64 -0.21
C ARG A 23 13.87 -3.73 1.32
N GLU A 24 14.46 -2.75 1.99
CA GLU A 24 14.55 -2.66 3.44
C GLU A 24 13.24 -2.23 4.11
N THR A 25 12.26 -1.77 3.33
CA THR A 25 10.99 -1.29 3.89
C THR A 25 10.03 -2.42 4.22
N MET A 26 9.23 -2.23 5.26
CA MET A 26 8.16 -3.17 5.60
C MET A 26 7.12 -3.29 4.49
N THR A 27 6.89 -2.20 3.76
CA THR A 27 5.96 -2.19 2.63
C THR A 27 6.44 -3.11 1.50
N PHE A 28 7.71 -3.01 1.13
CA PHE A 28 8.28 -3.91 0.13
C PHE A 28 8.19 -5.36 0.59
N GLN A 29 8.56 -5.64 1.84
CA GLN A 29 8.52 -7.00 2.39
C GLN A 29 7.11 -7.57 2.38
N PHE A 30 6.10 -6.77 2.69
CA PHE A 30 4.70 -7.20 2.64
C PHE A 30 4.29 -7.68 1.25
N TYR A 31 4.55 -6.88 0.22
CA TYR A 31 4.18 -7.25 -1.15
C TYR A 31 5.05 -8.38 -1.70
N ASN A 32 6.32 -8.42 -1.33
CA ASN A 32 7.20 -9.52 -1.72
C ASN A 32 6.73 -10.86 -1.12
N GLN A 33 6.33 -10.86 0.15
CA GLN A 33 5.76 -12.04 0.80
C GLN A 33 4.47 -12.50 0.09
N LEU A 34 3.63 -11.56 -0.29
CA LEU A 34 2.42 -11.86 -1.05
C LEU A 34 2.76 -12.55 -2.37
N LEU A 35 3.68 -11.99 -3.14
CA LEU A 35 4.08 -12.57 -4.42
C LEU A 35 4.76 -13.94 -4.24
N LEU A 36 5.61 -14.08 -3.22
CA LEU A 36 6.26 -15.35 -2.91
C LEU A 36 5.25 -16.45 -2.57
N SER A 37 4.13 -16.12 -1.94
CA SER A 37 3.07 -17.07 -1.64
C SER A 37 2.42 -17.64 -2.91
N TYR A 38 2.55 -16.95 -4.03
CA TYR A 38 2.11 -17.42 -5.35
C TYR A 38 3.27 -17.92 -6.22
N GLY A 39 4.46 -18.10 -5.65
CA GLY A 39 5.63 -18.56 -6.40
C GLY A 39 6.29 -17.48 -7.26
N LEU A 40 6.02 -16.20 -6.96
CA LEU A 40 6.57 -15.05 -7.66
C LEU A 40 7.53 -14.30 -6.77
N GLU A 41 8.46 -13.58 -7.37
CA GLU A 41 9.36 -12.67 -6.65
C GLU A 41 9.08 -11.24 -7.11
N LEU A 42 9.04 -10.30 -6.15
CA LEU A 42 8.86 -8.90 -6.46
C LEU A 42 10.20 -8.32 -6.94
N SER A 43 10.28 -8.01 -8.22
CA SER A 43 11.47 -7.46 -8.86
C SER A 43 11.15 -6.06 -9.39
N PRO A 44 11.52 -5.00 -8.65
CA PRO A 44 11.23 -3.64 -9.09
C PRO A 44 12.16 -3.19 -10.21
N ASP A 45 11.60 -2.47 -11.17
CA ASP A 45 12.36 -1.77 -12.20
C ASP A 45 12.77 -0.38 -11.72
N THR A 46 11.98 0.21 -10.83
CA THR A 46 12.25 1.51 -10.23
C THR A 46 12.01 1.44 -8.72
N GLU A 47 12.99 1.89 -7.95
CA GLU A 47 12.87 2.06 -6.50
C GLU A 47 12.75 3.53 -6.15
N VAL A 48 11.87 3.84 -5.20
CA VAL A 48 11.69 5.19 -4.65
C VAL A 48 11.84 5.16 -3.14
N ALA A 49 12.20 6.29 -2.57
CA ALA A 49 12.45 6.39 -1.13
C ALA A 49 11.16 6.47 -0.30
N THR A 50 10.13 7.11 -0.83
CA THR A 50 8.88 7.36 -0.11
C THR A 50 7.66 7.06 -0.99
N THR A 51 6.54 6.73 -0.34
CA THR A 51 5.31 6.35 -1.04
C THR A 51 4.74 7.48 -1.91
N ASP A 52 4.90 8.72 -1.48
CA ASP A 52 4.41 9.90 -2.23
C ASP A 52 5.13 10.11 -3.57
N GLN A 53 6.31 9.52 -3.74
CA GLN A 53 7.04 9.56 -5.02
C GLN A 53 6.46 8.59 -6.04
N ILE A 54 5.66 7.61 -5.62
CA ILE A 54 5.13 6.56 -6.50
C ILE A 54 4.09 7.12 -7.47
N LEU A 55 3.11 7.87 -6.96
CA LEU A 55 1.99 8.35 -7.78
C LEU A 55 2.42 9.21 -8.97
N PRO A 56 3.36 10.17 -8.83
CA PRO A 56 3.83 10.93 -9.99
C PRO A 56 4.43 10.04 -11.08
N LEU A 57 5.15 8.99 -10.71
CA LEU A 57 5.74 8.07 -11.68
C LEU A 57 4.67 7.24 -12.38
N VAL A 58 3.65 6.80 -11.66
CA VAL A 58 2.52 6.07 -12.25
C VAL A 58 1.72 6.98 -13.21
N ARG A 59 1.48 8.23 -12.84
CA ARG A 59 0.81 9.21 -13.71
C ARG A 59 1.54 9.40 -15.03
N HIS A 60 2.86 9.36 -15.01
CA HIS A 60 3.69 9.49 -16.21
C HIS A 60 3.94 8.15 -16.92
N GLU A 61 3.15 7.14 -16.59
CA GLU A 61 3.18 5.82 -17.26
C GLU A 61 4.51 5.08 -17.17
N LEU A 62 5.28 5.34 -16.10
CA LEU A 62 6.59 4.69 -15.91
C LEU A 62 6.48 3.28 -15.34
N GLY A 63 5.30 2.87 -14.86
CA GLY A 63 5.11 1.52 -14.36
C GLY A 63 3.85 1.37 -13.52
N LEU A 64 3.70 0.17 -12.98
CA LEU A 64 2.63 -0.22 -12.06
C LEU A 64 3.16 -0.18 -10.62
N ALA A 65 2.28 0.08 -9.68
CA ALA A 65 2.65 0.10 -8.27
C ALA A 65 1.50 -0.36 -7.38
N PHE A 66 1.86 -0.88 -6.21
CA PHE A 66 0.90 -1.11 -5.12
C PHE A 66 0.92 0.12 -4.23
N VAL A 67 -0.23 0.73 -4.01
CA VAL A 67 -0.36 1.88 -3.11
C VAL A 67 -1.59 1.73 -2.23
N PRO A 68 -1.62 2.35 -1.04
CA PRO A 68 -2.84 2.38 -0.23
C PRO A 68 -3.98 3.06 -0.99
N LYS A 69 -5.17 2.47 -0.91
CA LYS A 69 -6.36 2.98 -1.61
C LYS A 69 -6.64 4.44 -1.27
N ALA A 70 -6.46 4.83 -0.02
CA ALA A 70 -6.70 6.21 0.42
C ALA A 70 -5.78 7.22 -0.29
N MET A 71 -4.54 6.85 -0.58
CA MET A 71 -3.60 7.73 -1.30
C MET A 71 -3.93 7.86 -2.77
N ALA A 72 -4.46 6.81 -3.38
CA ALA A 72 -4.75 6.78 -4.81
C ALA A 72 -6.11 7.41 -5.15
N ARG A 73 -6.98 7.60 -4.16
CA ARG A 73 -8.39 7.99 -4.37
C ARG A 73 -8.54 9.24 -5.24
N GLU A 74 -7.84 10.30 -4.89
CA GLU A 74 -7.93 11.58 -5.61
C GLU A 74 -7.50 11.44 -7.07
N SER A 75 -6.32 10.84 -7.28
CA SER A 75 -5.78 10.64 -8.63
C SER A 75 -6.67 9.73 -9.49
N ILE A 76 -7.34 8.76 -8.87
CA ILE A 76 -8.32 7.91 -9.59
C ILE A 76 -9.57 8.73 -9.96
N MET A 77 -10.08 9.55 -9.04
CA MET A 77 -11.25 10.41 -9.30
C MET A 77 -10.97 11.43 -10.41
N GLU A 78 -9.77 11.98 -10.44
CA GLU A 78 -9.32 12.91 -11.47
C GLU A 78 -8.91 12.23 -12.79
N ARG A 79 -8.99 10.91 -12.84
CA ARG A 79 -8.64 10.08 -14.00
C ARG A 79 -7.18 10.20 -14.44
N GLU A 80 -6.30 10.54 -13.50
CA GLU A 80 -4.86 10.59 -13.75
C GLU A 80 -4.22 9.19 -13.75
N ILE A 81 -4.78 8.29 -12.95
CA ILE A 81 -4.37 6.89 -12.84
C ILE A 81 -5.60 5.99 -12.83
N VAL A 82 -5.39 4.70 -13.07
CA VAL A 82 -6.46 3.70 -13.02
C VAL A 82 -6.11 2.59 -12.05
N GLN A 83 -7.11 2.07 -11.37
CA GLN A 83 -6.95 0.87 -10.56
C GLN A 83 -7.09 -0.35 -11.46
N ILE A 84 -6.12 -1.26 -11.38
CA ILE A 84 -6.14 -2.51 -12.14
C ILE A 84 -6.70 -3.60 -11.21
N PRO A 85 -7.84 -4.22 -11.55
CA PRO A 85 -8.36 -5.33 -10.77
C PRO A 85 -7.44 -6.55 -10.85
N LEU A 86 -7.21 -7.21 -9.72
CA LEU A 86 -6.42 -8.43 -9.67
C LEU A 86 -7.34 -9.62 -9.39
N LYS A 87 -7.02 -10.77 -10.01
CA LYS A 87 -7.73 -12.03 -9.75
C LYS A 87 -7.48 -12.53 -8.34
N GLU A 88 -6.26 -12.34 -7.85
CA GLU A 88 -5.85 -12.72 -6.50
C GLU A 88 -6.23 -11.63 -5.51
N GLU A 89 -6.64 -12.04 -4.32
CA GLU A 89 -6.95 -11.10 -3.25
C GLU A 89 -5.68 -10.63 -2.55
N ILE A 90 -5.56 -9.31 -2.38
CA ILE A 90 -4.47 -8.72 -1.59
C ILE A 90 -4.97 -8.61 -0.15
N PRO A 91 -4.28 -9.25 0.83
CA PRO A 91 -4.70 -9.17 2.22
C PRO A 91 -4.58 -7.74 2.75
N LYS A 92 -5.44 -7.41 3.71
CA LYS A 92 -5.38 -6.11 4.39
C LYS A 92 -4.14 -6.04 5.27
N ARG A 93 -3.56 -4.86 5.36
CA ARG A 93 -2.45 -4.58 6.28
C ARG A 93 -3.01 -4.01 7.57
N ASP A 94 -2.43 -4.46 8.68
CA ASP A 94 -2.75 -3.93 9.99
C ASP A 94 -1.81 -2.80 10.36
N ILE A 95 -2.36 -1.75 10.95
CA ILE A 95 -1.59 -0.70 11.59
C ILE A 95 -1.66 -0.94 13.08
N CYS A 96 -0.49 -1.09 13.71
CA CYS A 96 -0.41 -1.42 15.13
C CYS A 96 0.12 -0.24 15.93
N MET A 97 -0.51 0.03 17.06
CA MET A 97 -0.01 0.99 18.04
C MET A 97 0.81 0.21 19.08
N VAL A 98 2.08 0.58 19.20
CA VAL A 98 3.02 -0.07 20.13
C VAL A 98 3.26 0.85 21.33
N LEU A 99 3.16 0.30 22.51
CA LEU A 99 3.32 1.03 23.77
C LEU A 99 4.38 0.33 24.64
N ASP A 100 5.15 1.12 25.37
CA ASP A 100 6.09 0.60 26.35
C ASP A 100 5.36 0.43 27.70
N ASN A 101 5.30 -0.80 28.19
CA ASN A 101 4.64 -1.12 29.47
C ASN A 101 5.45 -0.64 30.70
N GLN A 102 6.73 -0.38 30.53
CA GLN A 102 7.61 -0.05 31.65
C GLN A 102 7.65 1.45 31.96
N HIS A 103 7.26 2.29 31.02
CA HIS A 103 7.27 3.74 31.17
C HIS A 103 5.87 4.31 31.01
N PRO A 104 5.41 5.14 31.96
CA PRO A 104 4.09 5.76 31.83
C PRO A 104 4.07 6.76 30.69
N LEU A 105 2.92 6.82 30.01
CA LEU A 105 2.72 7.79 28.95
C LEU A 105 2.60 9.21 29.51
N SER A 106 3.13 10.19 28.77
CA SER A 106 2.84 11.60 29.05
C SER A 106 1.33 11.87 28.92
N ALA A 107 0.87 12.99 29.47
CA ALA A 107 -0.54 13.37 29.34
C ALA A 107 -0.95 13.53 27.85
N ALA A 108 -0.08 14.13 27.05
CA ALA A 108 -0.33 14.29 25.61
C ALA A 108 -0.38 12.95 24.88
N ALA A 109 0.56 12.04 25.17
CA ALA A 109 0.57 10.70 24.55
C ALA A 109 -0.66 9.89 24.94
N ARG A 110 -1.10 9.98 26.20
CA ARG A 110 -2.30 9.30 26.68
C ARG A 110 -3.55 9.84 25.97
N GLN A 111 -3.63 11.13 25.77
CA GLN A 111 -4.74 11.77 25.05
C GLN A 111 -4.79 11.29 23.60
N LEU A 112 -3.64 11.25 22.92
CA LEU A 112 -3.56 10.75 21.55
C LEU A 112 -3.96 9.28 21.46
N LYS A 113 -3.47 8.44 22.39
CA LYS A 113 -3.86 7.03 22.49
C LYS A 113 -5.39 6.88 22.56
N ASN A 114 -6.03 7.65 23.46
CA ASN A 114 -7.47 7.58 23.65
C ASN A 114 -8.23 8.02 22.40
N MET A 115 -7.75 9.06 21.72
CA MET A 115 -8.35 9.52 20.46
C MET A 115 -8.26 8.45 19.37
N ILE A 116 -7.12 7.77 19.26
CA ILE A 116 -6.93 6.68 18.28
C ILE A 116 -7.87 5.52 18.60
N LEU A 117 -7.96 5.11 19.87
CA LEU A 117 -8.84 4.01 20.27
C LEU A 117 -10.32 4.33 20.00
N GLN A 118 -10.75 5.56 20.25
CA GLN A 118 -12.12 6.00 19.94
C GLN A 118 -12.39 5.98 18.42
N ALA A 119 -11.43 6.42 17.62
CA ALA A 119 -11.56 6.40 16.15
C ALA A 119 -11.69 4.96 15.63
N VAL A 120 -10.91 4.02 16.20
CA VAL A 120 -10.97 2.60 15.80
C VAL A 120 -12.33 1.97 16.19
N GLU A 121 -12.84 2.27 17.36
CA GLU A 121 -14.18 1.78 17.79
C GLU A 121 -15.28 2.32 16.86
N LYS A 122 -15.17 3.57 16.43
CA LYS A 122 -16.12 4.19 15.51
C LYS A 122 -16.13 3.50 14.15
N GLU A 123 -14.96 3.14 13.63
CA GLU A 123 -14.86 2.38 12.36
C GLU A 123 -15.45 0.98 12.48
N LYS A 124 -15.23 0.30 13.60
CA LYS A 124 -15.80 -1.04 13.85
C LYS A 124 -17.31 -1.04 14.01
N GLY A 125 -17.91 0.10 14.38
CA GLY A 125 -19.36 0.27 14.52
C GLY A 125 -20.09 0.53 13.21
N GLU A 126 -19.34 0.74 12.14
CA GLU A 126 -19.87 0.89 10.79
C GLU A 126 -19.77 -0.45 10.03
#